data_baee6b6d3b03451e91e217e4162ce9dc
#
_entry.id   baee6b6d3b03451e91e217e4162ce9dc
#
_cell.length_a   1.000
_cell.length_b   1.000
_cell.length_c   1.000
_cell.angle_alpha   90.00
_cell.angle_beta   90.00
_cell.angle_gamma   90.00
#
_symmetry.space_group_name_H-M   'P 1'
#
loop_
_entity.id
_entity.type
_entity.pdbx_description
1 polymer ?
#
loop_
_entity_poly.entity_id
_entity_poly.type
_entity_poly.pdbx_seq_one_letter_code
_entity_poly.pdbx_strand_id
1 'polypeptide(L)'
;MKYLLLIPFLFSIGTFAQDVEYKYEPAVNKAEYYIGSYKNGKDLDDMVMWYKKFADWAEDQGDVYDNMTVALLSPYFNSDMAALDVVWVSNWPSPVEQFKGLETWVTGGGDKLLKSLPSENSAQVDAWQWTISDPAEFGVGDMMYAIYADCSNAEGYNNRAVYDLYMDFANMVKEDGDTIGRKMIVPNAGRALPDGVDFVRLMYTASISEAGVLSLIHI
;
A
#
# COMPACT_ATOMS: atom_id res chain seq x y z
N MET A 1 63.78 7.43 39.69
CA MET A 1 62.84 7.53 38.60
C MET A 1 61.63 6.63 38.95
N LYS A 2 60.49 7.24 39.28
CA LYS A 2 59.27 6.50 39.58
C LYS A 2 58.35 6.57 38.32
N TYR A 3 58.10 5.48 37.70
CA TYR A 3 57.16 5.38 36.58
C TYR A 3 55.72 5.28 37.14
N LEU A 4 54.92 6.29 36.85
CA LEU A 4 53.45 6.29 37.16
C LEU A 4 52.75 5.65 35.99
N LEU A 5 52.19 4.44 36.17
CA LEU A 5 51.35 3.76 35.20
C LEU A 5 49.95 4.35 35.27
N LEU A 6 49.59 5.13 34.25
CA LEU A 6 48.19 5.54 34.03
C LEU A 6 47.43 4.40 33.33
N ILE A 7 46.49 3.75 34.03
CA ILE A 7 45.54 2.82 33.45
C ILE A 7 44.36 3.61 32.90
N PRO A 8 44.09 3.58 31.58
CA PRO A 8 42.86 4.22 31.09
C PRO A 8 41.64 3.33 31.42
N PHE A 9 40.77 3.86 32.25
CA PHE A 9 39.46 3.26 32.51
C PHE A 9 38.57 3.48 31.27
N LEU A 10 38.44 2.47 30.42
CA LEU A 10 37.44 2.45 29.33
C LEU A 10 36.07 2.23 29.94
N PHE A 11 35.31 3.31 30.12
CA PHE A 11 33.89 3.23 30.35
C PHE A 11 33.21 2.78 29.06
N SER A 12 32.88 1.49 28.97
CA SER A 12 31.93 0.99 27.97
C SER A 12 30.56 1.55 28.35
N ILE A 13 30.12 2.60 27.70
CA ILE A 13 28.72 3.03 27.72
C ILE A 13 27.98 1.96 26.89
N GLY A 14 27.50 0.94 27.57
CA GLY A 14 26.53 0.02 26.99
C GLY A 14 25.25 0.81 26.69
N THR A 15 25.03 1.15 25.43
CA THR A 15 23.70 1.54 24.96
C THR A 15 22.81 0.31 25.12
N PHE A 16 22.06 0.24 26.21
CA PHE A 16 20.94 -0.67 26.28
C PHE A 16 19.95 -0.18 25.24
N ALA A 17 19.91 -0.85 24.07
CA ALA A 17 18.74 -0.79 23.23
C ALA A 17 17.60 -1.36 24.09
N GLN A 18 16.68 -0.50 24.48
CA GLN A 18 15.44 -0.96 25.11
C GLN A 18 14.76 -1.82 24.05
N ASP A 19 14.61 -3.13 24.29
CA ASP A 19 13.75 -3.98 23.48
C ASP A 19 12.33 -3.44 23.61
N VAL A 20 11.89 -2.66 22.61
CA VAL A 20 10.52 -2.16 22.56
C VAL A 20 9.65 -3.34 22.18
N GLU A 21 8.90 -3.87 23.13
CA GLU A 21 7.90 -4.90 22.88
C GLU A 21 6.70 -4.26 22.17
N TYR A 22 6.44 -4.69 20.94
CA TYR A 22 5.27 -4.25 20.16
C TYR A 22 4.09 -5.20 20.44
N LYS A 23 2.88 -4.61 20.50
CA LYS A 23 1.66 -5.32 20.89
C LYS A 23 1.12 -6.23 19.78
N TYR A 24 1.22 -5.80 18.55
CA TYR A 24 0.70 -6.51 17.38
C TYR A 24 1.79 -6.80 16.37
N GLU A 25 1.74 -7.99 15.76
CA GLU A 25 2.57 -8.30 14.59
C GLU A 25 1.83 -7.87 13.32
N PRO A 26 2.44 -7.04 12.43
CA PRO A 26 1.76 -6.60 11.22
C PRO A 26 1.39 -7.75 10.29
N ALA A 27 0.12 -7.84 9.93
CA ALA A 27 -0.31 -8.60 8.78
C ALA A 27 0.06 -7.82 7.51
N VAL A 28 1.07 -8.31 6.78
CA VAL A 28 1.65 -7.57 5.65
C VAL A 28 1.35 -8.24 4.33
N ASN A 29 1.10 -7.41 3.31
CA ASN A 29 1.11 -7.82 1.91
C ASN A 29 1.95 -6.84 1.07
N LYS A 30 2.25 -7.21 -0.17
CA LYS A 30 2.93 -6.33 -1.13
C LYS A 30 1.91 -5.68 -2.06
N ALA A 31 2.21 -4.44 -2.47
CA ALA A 31 1.41 -3.76 -3.49
C ALA A 31 2.30 -2.96 -4.45
N GLU A 32 1.89 -2.94 -5.71
CA GLU A 32 2.50 -2.13 -6.75
C GLU A 32 1.48 -1.10 -7.23
N TYR A 33 1.88 0.16 -7.21
CA TYR A 33 1.07 1.29 -7.67
C TYR A 33 1.66 1.83 -8.96
N TYR A 34 0.89 1.80 -10.03
CA TYR A 34 1.23 2.40 -11.32
C TYR A 34 0.33 3.62 -11.52
N ILE A 35 0.90 4.80 -11.30
CA ILE A 35 0.20 6.08 -11.30
C ILE A 35 0.38 6.72 -12.67
N GLY A 36 -0.69 7.17 -13.31
CA GLY A 36 -0.58 7.74 -14.65
C GLY A 36 -1.80 8.49 -15.15
N SER A 37 -1.70 8.93 -16.38
CA SER A 37 -2.77 9.61 -17.10
C SER A 37 -3.15 8.84 -18.35
N TYR A 38 -4.40 8.98 -18.81
CA TYR A 38 -4.86 8.36 -20.04
C TYR A 38 -4.19 8.96 -21.27
N LYS A 39 -3.85 8.14 -22.24
CA LYS A 39 -3.45 8.58 -23.57
C LYS A 39 -4.61 9.28 -24.26
N ASN A 40 -4.32 10.13 -25.23
CA ASN A 40 -5.34 10.91 -25.94
C ASN A 40 -6.50 10.03 -26.44
N GLY A 41 -7.72 10.39 -26.06
CA GLY A 41 -8.96 9.69 -26.43
C GLY A 41 -9.15 8.34 -25.72
N LYS A 42 -8.43 8.09 -24.64
CA LYS A 42 -8.56 6.89 -23.77
C LYS A 42 -9.21 7.25 -22.46
N ASP A 43 -9.82 6.25 -21.79
CA ASP A 43 -10.57 6.41 -20.57
C ASP A 43 -10.52 5.13 -19.69
N LEU A 44 -11.35 5.10 -18.65
CA LEU A 44 -11.47 3.96 -17.74
C LEU A 44 -11.98 2.70 -18.45
N ASP A 45 -12.89 2.82 -19.40
CA ASP A 45 -13.42 1.67 -20.13
C ASP A 45 -12.32 1.00 -20.97
N ASP A 46 -11.44 1.80 -21.60
CA ASP A 46 -10.25 1.27 -22.28
C ASP A 46 -9.31 0.54 -21.29
N MET A 47 -9.16 1.06 -20.06
CA MET A 47 -8.33 0.43 -19.03
C MET A 47 -8.92 -0.89 -18.55
N VAL A 48 -10.25 -0.95 -18.37
CA VAL A 48 -10.96 -2.21 -18.06
C VAL A 48 -10.81 -3.23 -19.19
N MET A 49 -10.89 -2.79 -20.45
CA MET A 49 -10.63 -3.68 -21.59
C MET A 49 -9.17 -4.18 -21.62
N TRP A 50 -8.22 -3.34 -21.22
CA TRP A 50 -6.82 -3.76 -21.13
C TRP A 50 -6.60 -4.71 -19.94
N TYR A 51 -7.27 -4.49 -18.81
CA TYR A 51 -7.26 -5.45 -17.69
C TYR A 51 -7.69 -6.85 -18.12
N LYS A 52 -8.73 -6.97 -18.94
CA LYS A 52 -9.17 -8.28 -19.47
C LYS A 52 -8.07 -8.98 -20.27
N LYS A 53 -7.34 -8.25 -21.11
CA LYS A 53 -6.19 -8.80 -21.87
C LYS A 53 -5.05 -9.23 -20.93
N PHE A 54 -4.83 -8.47 -19.86
CA PHE A 54 -3.88 -8.86 -18.83
C PHE A 54 -4.32 -10.13 -18.11
N ALA A 55 -5.60 -10.22 -17.73
CA ALA A 55 -6.17 -11.39 -17.05
C ALA A 55 -6.08 -12.65 -17.92
N ASP A 56 -6.45 -12.56 -19.21
CA ASP A 56 -6.32 -13.67 -20.18
C ASP A 56 -4.85 -14.13 -20.30
N TRP A 57 -3.90 -13.18 -20.38
CA TRP A 57 -2.48 -13.51 -20.42
C TRP A 57 -2.00 -14.13 -19.10
N ALA A 58 -2.46 -13.63 -17.96
CA ALA A 58 -2.09 -14.11 -16.63
C ALA A 58 -2.57 -15.56 -16.39
N GLU A 59 -3.79 -15.88 -16.85
CA GLU A 59 -4.35 -17.24 -16.81
C GLU A 59 -3.48 -18.24 -17.57
N ASP A 60 -2.90 -17.83 -18.71
CA ASP A 60 -1.96 -18.66 -19.50
C ASP A 60 -0.63 -18.93 -18.78
N GLN A 61 -0.31 -18.20 -17.68
CA GLN A 61 0.92 -18.38 -16.90
C GLN A 61 0.78 -19.42 -15.77
N GLY A 62 -0.34 -20.15 -15.70
CA GLY A 62 -0.65 -21.12 -14.65
C GLY A 62 -0.96 -20.42 -13.32
N ASP A 63 -0.48 -20.93 -12.21
CA ASP A 63 -0.82 -20.48 -10.84
C ASP A 63 -0.15 -19.19 -10.36
N VAL A 64 0.68 -18.57 -11.19
CA VAL A 64 1.56 -17.45 -10.78
C VAL A 64 0.77 -16.24 -10.30
N TYR A 65 -0.39 -15.97 -10.90
CA TYR A 65 -1.21 -14.80 -10.64
C TYR A 65 -2.52 -15.10 -9.86
N ASP A 66 -2.75 -16.36 -9.45
CA ASP A 66 -4.01 -16.80 -8.83
C ASP A 66 -4.37 -16.01 -7.56
N ASN A 67 -3.36 -15.62 -6.79
CA ASN A 67 -3.55 -14.90 -5.53
C ASN A 67 -3.34 -13.38 -5.66
N MET A 68 -3.04 -12.88 -6.86
CA MET A 68 -2.93 -11.45 -7.11
C MET A 68 -4.31 -10.85 -7.30
N THR A 69 -4.54 -9.68 -6.69
CA THR A 69 -5.75 -8.89 -6.96
C THR A 69 -5.38 -7.54 -7.57
N VAL A 70 -6.27 -7.03 -8.43
CA VAL A 70 -6.10 -5.74 -9.10
C VAL A 70 -7.23 -4.80 -8.72
N ALA A 71 -6.87 -3.54 -8.39
CA ALA A 71 -7.81 -2.44 -8.29
C ALA A 71 -7.45 -1.36 -9.33
N LEU A 72 -8.47 -0.83 -10.00
CA LEU A 72 -8.38 0.35 -10.85
C LEU A 72 -8.99 1.53 -10.09
N LEU A 73 -8.19 2.54 -9.80
CA LEU A 73 -8.63 3.71 -9.06
C LEU A 73 -8.74 4.90 -10.02
N SER A 74 -9.85 5.61 -9.95
CA SER A 74 -10.05 6.91 -10.61
C SER A 74 -10.17 8.00 -9.54
N PRO A 75 -9.42 9.12 -9.64
CA PRO A 75 -9.52 10.20 -8.68
C PRO A 75 -10.91 10.85 -8.76
N TYR A 76 -11.50 11.12 -7.60
CA TYR A 76 -12.78 11.82 -7.50
C TYR A 76 -12.65 13.11 -6.69
N PHE A 77 -12.11 13.03 -5.46
CA PHE A 77 -11.73 14.17 -4.65
C PHE A 77 -10.21 14.24 -4.55
N ASN A 78 -9.59 15.03 -5.42
CA ASN A 78 -8.15 15.25 -5.44
C ASN A 78 -7.87 16.75 -5.54
N SER A 79 -6.86 17.23 -4.82
CA SER A 79 -6.44 18.63 -4.85
C SER A 79 -5.91 19.07 -6.22
N ASP A 80 -5.37 18.16 -7.00
CA ASP A 80 -4.91 18.37 -8.37
C ASP A 80 -5.46 17.27 -9.29
N MET A 81 -6.63 17.53 -9.87
CA MET A 81 -7.30 16.60 -10.79
C MET A 81 -6.55 16.42 -12.12
N ALA A 82 -5.56 17.27 -12.43
CA ALA A 82 -4.73 17.13 -13.62
C ALA A 82 -3.48 16.26 -13.37
N ALA A 83 -3.17 15.92 -12.11
CA ALA A 83 -1.96 15.19 -11.76
C ALA A 83 -2.00 13.71 -12.18
N LEU A 84 -3.19 13.12 -12.22
CA LEU A 84 -3.39 11.71 -12.59
C LEU A 84 -4.84 11.44 -12.99
N ASP A 85 -5.06 10.47 -13.85
CA ASP A 85 -6.39 9.99 -14.25
C ASP A 85 -6.69 8.60 -13.70
N VAL A 86 -5.66 7.79 -13.50
CA VAL A 86 -5.79 6.38 -13.12
C VAL A 86 -4.61 5.91 -12.27
N VAL A 87 -4.93 5.05 -11.29
CA VAL A 87 -3.92 4.27 -10.60
C VAL A 87 -4.29 2.79 -10.74
N TRP A 88 -3.39 2.00 -11.30
CA TRP A 88 -3.47 0.55 -11.24
C TRP A 88 -2.77 0.09 -9.96
N VAL A 89 -3.44 -0.74 -9.17
CA VAL A 89 -2.87 -1.34 -7.95
C VAL A 89 -2.89 -2.84 -8.08
N SER A 90 -1.71 -3.47 -8.08
CA SER A 90 -1.56 -4.93 -7.95
C SER A 90 -1.28 -5.26 -6.48
N ASN A 91 -2.09 -6.11 -5.87
CA ASN A 91 -1.86 -6.59 -4.51
C ASN A 91 -1.41 -8.05 -4.55
N TRP A 92 -0.36 -8.36 -3.81
CA TRP A 92 0.26 -9.66 -3.72
C TRP A 92 0.29 -10.14 -2.27
N PRO A 93 -0.02 -11.40 -1.97
CA PRO A 93 0.03 -11.92 -0.60
C PRO A 93 1.43 -11.83 0.02
N SER A 94 2.47 -11.98 -0.78
CA SER A 94 3.85 -11.99 -0.32
C SER A 94 4.83 -11.43 -1.36
N PRO A 95 6.04 -11.02 -0.93
CA PRO A 95 7.10 -10.63 -1.87
C PRO A 95 7.56 -11.80 -2.75
N VAL A 96 7.46 -13.04 -2.29
CA VAL A 96 7.85 -14.22 -3.10
C VAL A 96 6.93 -14.35 -4.32
N GLU A 97 5.62 -14.22 -4.13
CA GLU A 97 4.65 -14.26 -5.22
C GLU A 97 4.78 -13.05 -6.14
N GLN A 98 4.97 -11.85 -5.58
CA GLN A 98 5.21 -10.64 -6.35
C GLN A 98 6.41 -10.80 -7.31
N PHE A 99 7.56 -11.22 -6.78
CA PHE A 99 8.78 -11.33 -7.60
C PHE A 99 8.71 -12.50 -8.57
N LYS A 100 8.03 -13.61 -8.25
CA LYS A 100 7.69 -14.68 -9.21
C LYS A 100 6.82 -14.14 -10.34
N GLY A 101 5.81 -13.33 -10.02
CA GLY A 101 4.97 -12.64 -11.00
C GLY A 101 5.77 -11.70 -11.90
N LEU A 102 6.66 -10.89 -11.34
CA LEU A 102 7.52 -9.98 -12.09
C LEU A 102 8.47 -10.75 -13.04
N GLU A 103 9.09 -11.83 -12.57
CA GLU A 103 9.94 -12.67 -13.41
C GLU A 103 9.13 -13.27 -14.58
N THR A 104 7.94 -13.77 -14.30
CA THR A 104 7.02 -14.32 -15.32
C THR A 104 6.57 -13.23 -16.30
N TRP A 105 6.27 -12.02 -15.83
CA TRP A 105 5.96 -10.87 -16.68
C TRP A 105 7.07 -10.60 -17.71
N VAL A 106 8.31 -10.56 -17.26
CA VAL A 106 9.47 -10.27 -18.11
C VAL A 106 9.78 -11.42 -19.07
N THR A 107 9.73 -12.66 -18.59
CA THR A 107 10.10 -13.84 -19.37
C THR A 107 8.95 -14.41 -20.22
N GLY A 108 7.70 -14.27 -19.76
CA GLY A 108 6.49 -14.75 -20.41
C GLY A 108 5.91 -13.78 -21.46
N GLY A 109 6.57 -12.67 -21.72
CA GLY A 109 6.19 -11.72 -22.76
C GLY A 109 5.03 -10.78 -22.38
N GLY A 110 4.77 -10.59 -21.09
CA GLY A 110 3.79 -9.64 -20.58
C GLY A 110 4.08 -8.19 -21.02
N ASP A 111 5.38 -7.84 -21.19
CA ASP A 111 5.83 -6.56 -21.71
C ASP A 111 5.20 -6.18 -23.06
N LYS A 112 4.82 -7.18 -23.87
CA LYS A 112 4.15 -6.94 -25.17
C LYS A 112 2.77 -6.29 -25.00
N LEU A 113 2.10 -6.53 -23.86
CA LEU A 113 0.79 -5.93 -23.54
C LEU A 113 0.91 -4.41 -23.36
N LEU A 114 2.07 -3.91 -22.90
CA LEU A 114 2.30 -2.47 -22.72
C LEU A 114 2.13 -1.67 -24.00
N LYS A 115 2.29 -2.27 -25.18
CA LYS A 115 2.06 -1.61 -26.47
C LYS A 115 0.61 -1.12 -26.63
N SER A 116 -0.33 -1.80 -25.97
CA SER A 116 -1.76 -1.47 -26.01
C SER A 116 -2.26 -0.84 -24.70
N LEU A 117 -1.38 -0.55 -23.74
CA LEU A 117 -1.74 0.11 -22.50
C LEU A 117 -2.35 1.48 -22.78
N PRO A 118 -3.57 1.78 -22.32
CA PRO A 118 -4.26 3.03 -22.60
C PRO A 118 -3.78 4.23 -21.78
N SER A 119 -2.86 4.00 -20.83
CA SER A 119 -2.28 5.04 -19.98
C SER A 119 -0.77 5.18 -20.18
N GLU A 120 -0.23 6.29 -19.67
CA GLU A 120 1.19 6.53 -19.49
C GLU A 120 1.49 6.69 -18.01
N ASN A 121 2.37 5.84 -17.47
CA ASN A 121 2.72 5.89 -16.06
C ASN A 121 3.72 7.03 -15.79
N SER A 122 3.37 7.93 -14.89
CA SER A 122 4.24 9.00 -14.40
C SER A 122 5.06 8.60 -13.17
N ALA A 123 4.56 7.60 -12.42
CA ALA A 123 5.26 7.06 -11.26
C ALA A 123 4.89 5.57 -11.04
N GLN A 124 5.82 4.86 -10.42
CA GLN A 124 5.63 3.49 -9.97
C GLN A 124 6.16 3.37 -8.54
N VAL A 125 5.40 2.67 -7.70
CA VAL A 125 5.77 2.48 -6.28
C VAL A 125 5.57 1.01 -5.93
N ASP A 126 6.61 0.37 -5.46
CA ASP A 126 6.54 -0.90 -4.76
C ASP A 126 6.43 -0.60 -3.25
N ALA A 127 5.42 -1.15 -2.57
CA ALA A 127 5.13 -0.84 -1.19
C ALA A 127 4.78 -2.08 -0.36
N TRP A 128 5.05 -1.98 0.93
CA TRP A 128 4.44 -2.82 1.94
C TRP A 128 3.09 -2.21 2.34
N GLN A 129 2.06 -3.04 2.45
CA GLN A 129 0.81 -2.68 3.07
C GLN A 129 0.68 -3.45 4.39
N TRP A 130 0.53 -2.74 5.49
CA TRP A 130 0.27 -3.30 6.81
C TRP A 130 -1.22 -3.19 7.10
N THR A 131 -1.91 -4.33 7.14
CA THR A 131 -3.35 -4.37 7.35
C THR A 131 -3.68 -4.02 8.81
N ILE A 132 -4.60 -3.08 8.99
CA ILE A 132 -5.14 -2.64 10.28
C ILE A 132 -6.53 -3.26 10.51
N SER A 133 -7.42 -3.15 9.50
CA SER A 133 -8.74 -3.75 9.50
C SER A 133 -9.15 -4.10 8.08
N ASP A 134 -9.93 -5.17 7.94
CA ASP A 134 -10.54 -5.53 6.68
C ASP A 134 -11.91 -4.85 6.55
N PRO A 135 -12.34 -4.48 5.33
CA PRO A 135 -13.66 -3.92 5.07
C PRO A 135 -14.75 -5.00 5.15
N ALA A 136 -16.00 -4.60 4.97
CA ALA A 136 -17.05 -5.53 4.60
C ALA A 136 -16.68 -6.31 3.32
N GLU A 137 -17.24 -7.51 3.16
CA GLU A 137 -16.99 -8.33 1.96
C GLU A 137 -17.45 -7.60 0.69
N PHE A 138 -16.65 -7.70 -0.35
CA PHE A 138 -16.95 -7.20 -1.69
C PHE A 138 -16.40 -8.18 -2.74
N GLY A 139 -17.03 -8.17 -3.92
CA GLY A 139 -16.71 -9.06 -5.03
C GLY A 139 -15.85 -8.42 -6.13
N VAL A 140 -15.43 -9.25 -7.08
CA VAL A 140 -14.76 -8.76 -8.28
C VAL A 140 -15.75 -7.93 -9.11
N GLY A 141 -15.35 -6.71 -9.46
CA GLY A 141 -16.18 -5.76 -10.21
C GLY A 141 -17.02 -4.83 -9.33
N ASP A 142 -17.02 -5.01 -8.02
CA ASP A 142 -17.66 -4.08 -7.12
C ASP A 142 -16.92 -2.74 -7.05
N MET A 143 -17.68 -1.67 -6.84
CA MET A 143 -17.15 -0.32 -6.79
C MET A 143 -16.87 0.08 -5.34
N MET A 144 -15.61 0.16 -5.00
CA MET A 144 -15.13 0.62 -3.68
C MET A 144 -14.95 2.14 -3.66
N TYR A 145 -14.95 2.70 -2.46
CA TYR A 145 -14.47 4.05 -2.21
C TYR A 145 -13.21 4.01 -1.35
N ALA A 146 -12.14 4.67 -1.81
CA ALA A 146 -10.85 4.65 -1.13
C ALA A 146 -10.33 6.07 -0.87
N ILE A 147 -9.79 6.30 0.31
CA ILE A 147 -9.17 7.57 0.72
C ILE A 147 -7.72 7.29 1.07
N TYR A 148 -6.82 7.99 0.37
CA TYR A 148 -5.40 8.00 0.67
C TYR A 148 -5.03 9.31 1.34
N ALA A 149 -4.18 9.25 2.36
CA ALA A 149 -3.69 10.45 3.04
C ALA A 149 -2.24 10.24 3.49
N ASP A 150 -1.41 11.25 3.22
CA ASP A 150 -0.05 11.33 3.74
C ASP A 150 -0.09 11.52 5.25
N CYS A 151 0.72 10.78 5.99
CA CYS A 151 0.76 10.79 7.44
C CYS A 151 2.19 10.91 7.94
N SER A 152 2.37 11.69 9.02
CA SER A 152 3.62 11.80 9.75
C SER A 152 3.47 11.22 11.14
N ASN A 153 4.50 10.56 11.64
CA ASN A 153 4.54 10.09 13.02
C ASN A 153 4.68 11.28 13.96
N ALA A 154 4.03 11.21 15.13
CA ALA A 154 4.30 12.16 16.19
C ALA A 154 5.74 11.97 16.72
N GLU A 155 6.30 13.03 17.32
CA GLU A 155 7.64 12.98 17.90
C GLU A 155 7.79 11.82 18.90
N GLY A 156 8.85 11.03 18.74
CA GLY A 156 9.13 9.86 19.57
C GLY A 156 8.43 8.56 19.13
N TYR A 157 7.61 8.60 18.08
CA TYR A 157 6.96 7.41 17.51
C TYR A 157 7.63 6.99 16.21
N ASN A 158 7.61 5.67 15.95
CA ASN A 158 7.93 5.09 14.66
C ASN A 158 6.71 4.36 14.07
N ASN A 159 6.79 3.90 12.84
CA ASN A 159 5.68 3.23 12.16
C ASN A 159 5.15 2.01 12.93
N ARG A 160 6.02 1.27 13.66
CA ARG A 160 5.58 0.11 14.47
C ARG A 160 4.74 0.54 15.68
N ALA A 161 5.16 1.57 16.39
CA ALA A 161 4.41 2.10 17.53
C ALA A 161 3.07 2.71 17.07
N VAL A 162 3.06 3.41 15.92
CA VAL A 162 1.83 3.95 15.33
C VAL A 162 0.90 2.83 14.85
N TYR A 163 1.45 1.74 14.33
CA TYR A 163 0.67 0.56 13.96
C TYR A 163 -0.10 -0.01 15.15
N ASP A 164 0.58 -0.18 16.31
CA ASP A 164 -0.06 -0.69 17.53
C ASP A 164 -1.21 0.21 18.00
N LEU A 165 -1.01 1.53 18.00
CA LEU A 165 -2.07 2.50 18.35
C LEU A 165 -3.24 2.46 17.36
N TYR A 166 -2.94 2.30 16.08
CA TYR A 166 -3.97 2.25 15.05
C TYR A 166 -4.77 0.95 15.09
N MET A 167 -4.13 -0.18 15.45
CA MET A 167 -4.81 -1.45 15.74
C MET A 167 -5.75 -1.33 16.93
N ASP A 168 -5.31 -0.69 18.03
CA ASP A 168 -6.16 -0.45 19.19
C ASP A 168 -7.38 0.40 18.82
N PHE A 169 -7.19 1.47 18.06
CA PHE A 169 -8.27 2.29 17.55
C PHE A 169 -9.24 1.47 16.67
N ALA A 170 -8.72 0.71 15.70
CA ALA A 170 -9.56 -0.08 14.80
C ALA A 170 -10.39 -1.13 15.55
N ASN A 171 -9.80 -1.78 16.54
CA ASN A 171 -10.53 -2.75 17.38
C ASN A 171 -11.65 -2.07 18.18
N MET A 172 -11.39 -0.87 18.72
CA MET A 172 -12.39 -0.10 19.47
C MET A 172 -13.58 0.28 18.58
N VAL A 173 -13.34 0.87 17.40
CA VAL A 173 -14.44 1.30 16.51
C VAL A 173 -15.19 0.14 15.87
N LYS A 174 -14.55 -1.02 15.74
CA LYS A 174 -15.19 -2.25 15.26
C LYS A 174 -16.31 -2.72 16.22
N GLU A 175 -16.13 -2.52 17.53
CA GLU A 175 -17.17 -2.81 18.53
C GLU A 175 -18.41 -1.91 18.33
N ASP A 176 -18.23 -0.72 17.74
CA ASP A 176 -19.31 0.22 17.40
C ASP A 176 -19.88 -0.04 15.99
N GLY A 177 -19.47 -1.12 15.32
CA GLY A 177 -19.99 -1.52 14.00
C GLY A 177 -19.26 -0.92 12.81
N ASP A 178 -18.05 -0.38 12.99
CA ASP A 178 -17.21 0.10 11.90
C ASP A 178 -16.73 -1.05 11.01
N THR A 179 -16.95 -0.92 9.70
CA THR A 179 -16.56 -1.89 8.66
C THR A 179 -15.54 -1.31 7.68
N ILE A 180 -14.88 -0.20 8.03
CA ILE A 180 -13.86 0.41 7.16
C ILE A 180 -12.60 -0.48 7.12
N GLY A 181 -12.17 -0.83 5.91
CA GLY A 181 -10.84 -1.37 5.69
C GLY A 181 -9.77 -0.29 5.89
N ARG A 182 -8.68 -0.62 6.58
CA ARG A 182 -7.58 0.31 6.86
C ARG A 182 -6.25 -0.36 6.63
N LYS A 183 -5.33 0.38 6.01
CA LYS A 183 -3.93 -0.05 5.84
C LYS A 183 -2.97 1.11 6.05
N MET A 184 -1.79 0.80 6.54
CA MET A 184 -0.61 1.66 6.45
C MET A 184 0.22 1.20 5.26
N ILE A 185 0.55 2.13 4.36
CA ILE A 185 1.34 1.87 3.16
C ILE A 185 2.72 2.48 3.36
N VAL A 186 3.73 1.62 3.33
CA VAL A 186 5.14 2.01 3.49
C VAL A 186 5.88 1.69 2.18
N PRO A 187 6.28 2.69 1.40
CA PRO A 187 7.04 2.48 0.17
C PRO A 187 8.34 1.73 0.43
N ASN A 188 8.66 0.80 -0.47
CA ASN A 188 9.88 0.00 -0.47
C ASN A 188 10.83 0.42 -1.60
N ALA A 189 10.28 0.67 -2.79
CA ALA A 189 11.04 1.10 -3.96
C ALA A 189 10.19 1.96 -4.89
N GLY A 190 10.85 2.65 -5.83
CA GLY A 190 10.21 3.57 -6.77
C GLY A 190 10.16 5.00 -6.23
N ARG A 191 8.98 5.65 -6.34
CA ARG A 191 8.82 7.02 -5.85
C ARG A 191 8.91 7.08 -4.32
N ALA A 192 9.77 7.94 -3.80
CA ALA A 192 9.84 8.24 -2.38
C ALA A 192 8.62 9.03 -1.91
N LEU A 193 8.32 8.93 -0.60
CA LEU A 193 7.35 9.81 0.05
C LEU A 193 7.87 11.25 0.07
N PRO A 194 6.98 12.25 0.12
CA PRO A 194 7.36 13.63 0.35
C PRO A 194 8.10 13.80 1.69
N ASP A 195 8.88 14.88 1.81
CA ASP A 195 9.57 15.22 3.05
C ASP A 195 8.57 15.35 4.22
N GLY A 196 8.89 14.71 5.33
CA GLY A 196 8.05 14.72 6.54
C GLY A 196 6.87 13.75 6.50
N VAL A 197 6.72 12.92 5.47
CA VAL A 197 5.73 11.86 5.40
C VAL A 197 6.39 10.52 5.72
N ASP A 198 5.85 9.81 6.71
CA ASP A 198 6.39 8.52 7.17
C ASP A 198 5.66 7.31 6.55
N PHE A 199 4.37 7.48 6.24
CA PHE A 199 3.55 6.45 5.57
C PHE A 199 2.32 7.08 4.91
N VAL A 200 1.66 6.33 4.02
CA VAL A 200 0.35 6.70 3.47
C VAL A 200 -0.73 5.86 4.18
N ARG A 201 -1.73 6.53 4.73
CA ARG A 201 -2.91 5.87 5.26
C ARG A 201 -3.88 5.59 4.12
N LEU A 202 -4.34 4.34 4.00
CA LEU A 202 -5.46 3.94 3.16
C LEU A 202 -6.66 3.60 4.05
N MET A 203 -7.80 4.20 3.74
CA MET A 203 -9.11 3.80 4.25
C MET A 203 -10.00 3.47 3.05
N TYR A 204 -10.76 2.37 3.12
CA TYR A 204 -11.62 1.96 2.01
C TYR A 204 -12.86 1.20 2.51
N THR A 205 -13.94 1.31 1.73
CA THR A 205 -15.25 0.71 2.02
C THR A 205 -15.65 -0.20 0.87
N ALA A 206 -16.50 -1.18 1.14
CA ALA A 206 -17.01 -2.12 0.14
C ALA A 206 -17.93 -1.46 -0.90
N SER A 207 -18.46 -0.26 -0.61
CA SER A 207 -19.24 0.53 -1.56
C SER A 207 -19.11 2.03 -1.28
N ILE A 208 -19.43 2.87 -2.26
CA ILE A 208 -19.46 4.33 -2.10
C ILE A 208 -20.54 4.76 -1.08
N SER A 209 -21.68 4.10 -1.09
CA SER A 209 -22.79 4.43 -0.16
C SER A 209 -22.42 4.11 1.29
N GLU A 210 -21.68 3.03 1.54
CA GLU A 210 -21.18 2.67 2.86
C GLU A 210 -20.27 3.76 3.44
N ALA A 211 -19.40 4.35 2.62
CA ALA A 211 -18.53 5.46 3.04
C ALA A 211 -19.34 6.63 3.61
N GLY A 212 -20.51 6.92 3.03
CA GLY A 212 -21.42 7.94 3.54
C GLY A 212 -22.03 7.59 4.90
N VAL A 213 -22.43 6.34 5.12
CA VAL A 213 -22.96 5.86 6.40
C VAL A 213 -21.90 5.91 7.49
N LEU A 214 -20.73 5.36 7.21
CA LEU A 214 -19.64 5.28 8.19
C LEU A 214 -19.05 6.66 8.54
N SER A 215 -19.14 7.65 7.65
CA SER A 215 -18.73 9.02 7.96
C SER A 215 -19.56 9.67 9.06
N LEU A 216 -20.79 9.20 9.30
CA LEU A 216 -21.66 9.69 10.38
C LEU A 216 -21.27 9.12 11.75
N ILE A 217 -20.66 7.95 11.80
CA ILE A 217 -20.20 7.31 13.05
C ILE A 217 -19.00 8.09 13.64
N HIS A 218 -18.24 8.76 12.79
CA HIS A 218 -17.00 9.47 13.17
C HIS A 218 -17.19 11.00 13.37
N ILE A 219 -18.42 11.50 13.31
CA ILE A 219 -18.75 12.89 13.64
C ILE A 219 -19.10 13.04 15.11
#